data_ddcdd30f8a8e17efdfe3fdd8733b1745
#
_entry.id   ddcdd30f8a8e17efdfe3fdd8733b1745
#
_cell.length_a   1.000
_cell.length_b   1.000
_cell.length_c   1.000
_cell.angle_alpha   90.00
_cell.angle_beta   90.00
_cell.angle_gamma   90.00
#
_symmetry.space_group_name_H-M   'P 1'
#
loop_
_entity.id
_entity.type
_entity.pdbx_description
1 polymer ?
#
loop_
_entity_poly.entity_id
_entity_poly.type
_entity_poly.pdbx_seq_one_letter_code
_entity_poly.pdbx_strand_id
1 'polypeptide(L)'
;MIMNAELNHRINYELTLLEHVKKEYSHRLELLRDYKGVFLRRSKHGASGYFFHIKRRGSGKYEYLGRSGHPEVKRVQEVRFLEEALRRIDMNIELMEAILNDFLPFDPSHVCENLPETYRCEVPPVSELYAREGAKWKADRLRYQKRFPENYPENKRHTTTDRIKVKTISELTLYEMFKAAGLAQVYELPLAMKDYGPPLYPDFTILSPIDMKSEIIVEFAGRLDSWSYCKDFGERVSRYINNGYIPGVNLFFVFGDKDGNIDSTQIERVIAEIKGLRNGLVAS
;
A
#
# COMPACT_ATOMS: atom_id res chain seq x y z
N MET A 1 8.18 13.24 9.80
CA MET A 1 7.21 13.02 10.89
C MET A 1 5.96 12.24 10.45
N ILE A 2 5.44 12.41 9.21
CA ILE A 2 4.16 11.83 8.77
C ILE A 2 4.30 10.36 8.33
N MET A 3 5.40 9.98 7.66
CA MET A 3 5.70 8.58 7.31
C MET A 3 5.79 7.66 8.54
N ASN A 4 6.14 8.22 9.70
CA ASN A 4 6.17 7.52 10.99
C ASN A 4 4.76 7.16 11.51
N ALA A 5 3.74 7.99 11.27
CA ALA A 5 2.40 7.76 11.82
C ALA A 5 1.68 6.58 11.14
N GLU A 6 1.80 6.43 9.82
CA GLU A 6 1.16 5.32 9.09
C GLU A 6 1.87 3.98 9.36
N LEU A 7 3.21 3.97 9.34
CA LEU A 7 3.98 2.78 9.69
C LEU A 7 3.65 2.35 11.12
N ASN A 8 3.64 3.30 12.07
CA ASN A 8 3.29 3.03 13.46
C ASN A 8 1.85 2.50 13.60
N HIS A 9 0.89 3.07 12.87
CA HIS A 9 -0.49 2.61 12.90
C HIS A 9 -0.59 1.16 12.37
N ARG A 10 0.06 0.85 11.26
CA ARG A 10 0.05 -0.49 10.69
C ARG A 10 0.75 -1.51 11.58
N ILE A 11 1.89 -1.15 12.16
CA ILE A 11 2.60 -2.03 13.11
C ILE A 11 1.74 -2.25 14.35
N ASN A 12 1.12 -1.23 14.92
CA ASN A 12 0.24 -1.37 16.09
C ASN A 12 -0.99 -2.24 15.79
N TYR A 13 -1.56 -2.15 14.58
CA TYR A 13 -2.64 -3.06 14.16
C TYR A 13 -2.17 -4.51 14.14
N GLU A 14 -1.03 -4.79 13.53
CA GLU A 14 -0.47 -6.15 13.47
C GLU A 14 -0.08 -6.67 14.87
N LEU A 15 0.48 -5.81 15.74
CA LEU A 15 0.77 -6.16 17.14
C LEU A 15 -0.50 -6.57 17.87
N THR A 16 -1.57 -5.78 17.77
CA THR A 16 -2.86 -6.09 18.41
C THR A 16 -3.40 -7.43 17.93
N LEU A 17 -3.30 -7.72 16.61
CA LEU A 17 -3.71 -8.99 16.05
C LEU A 17 -2.87 -10.16 16.60
N LEU A 18 -1.54 -10.01 16.63
CA LEU A 18 -0.63 -11.04 17.14
C LEU A 18 -0.83 -11.32 18.63
N GLU A 19 -1.07 -10.28 19.44
CA GLU A 19 -1.40 -10.43 20.86
C GLU A 19 -2.69 -11.20 21.07
N HIS A 20 -3.71 -10.93 20.25
CA HIS A 20 -4.96 -11.67 20.29
C HIS A 20 -4.75 -13.14 19.96
N VAL A 21 -4.07 -13.45 18.86
CA VAL A 21 -3.74 -14.82 18.44
C VAL A 21 -2.88 -15.53 19.49
N LYS A 22 -1.91 -14.82 20.07
CA LYS A 22 -1.07 -15.34 21.18
C LYS A 22 -1.92 -15.79 22.37
N LYS A 23 -2.87 -14.96 22.76
CA LYS A 23 -3.79 -15.28 23.87
C LYS A 23 -4.61 -16.54 23.59
N GLU A 24 -5.21 -16.64 22.40
CA GLU A 24 -5.99 -17.79 21.97
C GLU A 24 -5.14 -19.07 21.91
N TYR A 25 -3.95 -19.01 21.32
CA TYR A 25 -3.06 -20.16 21.20
C TYR A 25 -2.49 -20.59 22.55
N SER A 26 -2.19 -19.65 23.44
CA SER A 26 -1.73 -19.94 24.80
C SER A 26 -2.82 -20.65 25.59
N HIS A 27 -4.07 -20.17 25.51
CA HIS A 27 -5.21 -20.84 26.14
C HIS A 27 -5.40 -22.25 25.59
N ARG A 28 -5.35 -22.42 24.28
CA ARG A 28 -5.49 -23.74 23.64
C ARG A 28 -4.36 -24.68 24.03
N LEU A 29 -3.13 -24.22 24.13
CA LEU A 29 -1.98 -25.00 24.57
C LEU A 29 -2.12 -25.44 26.02
N GLU A 30 -2.70 -24.61 26.90
CA GLU A 30 -2.96 -24.97 28.30
C GLU A 30 -4.00 -26.09 28.41
N LEU A 31 -5.05 -26.09 27.58
CA LEU A 31 -6.02 -27.18 27.51
C LEU A 31 -5.41 -28.52 27.05
N LEU A 32 -4.27 -28.46 26.36
CA LEU A 32 -3.53 -29.62 25.86
C LEU A 32 -2.27 -29.93 26.67
N ARG A 33 -2.14 -29.37 27.89
CA ARG A 33 -0.95 -29.48 28.73
C ARG A 33 -0.46 -30.91 28.95
N ASP A 34 -1.36 -31.87 29.01
CA ASP A 34 -1.04 -33.29 29.21
C ASP A 34 -0.25 -33.93 28.05
N TYR A 35 -0.29 -33.26 26.88
CA TYR A 35 0.45 -33.66 25.69
C TYR A 35 1.75 -32.87 25.51
N LYS A 36 2.07 -31.94 26.41
CA LYS A 36 3.33 -31.17 26.38
C LYS A 36 4.52 -32.07 26.69
N GLY A 37 5.55 -31.99 25.85
CA GLY A 37 6.74 -32.84 25.97
C GLY A 37 6.52 -34.30 25.52
N VAL A 38 5.42 -34.58 24.86
CA VAL A 38 5.13 -35.89 24.23
C VAL A 38 5.75 -35.90 22.83
N PHE A 39 6.40 -37.02 22.47
CA PHE A 39 7.05 -37.17 21.17
C PHE A 39 6.29 -38.13 20.28
N LEU A 40 6.15 -37.77 19.00
CA LEU A 40 5.65 -38.65 17.96
C LEU A 40 6.79 -39.17 17.08
N ARG A 41 6.74 -40.47 16.80
CA ARG A 41 7.56 -41.09 15.77
C ARG A 41 6.69 -41.66 14.67
N ARG A 42 7.03 -41.38 13.43
CA ARG A 42 6.35 -41.92 12.24
C ARG A 42 7.17 -43.05 11.67
N SER A 43 6.53 -44.18 11.40
CA SER A 43 7.14 -45.29 10.66
C SER A 43 6.30 -45.59 9.42
N LYS A 44 6.95 -46.01 8.32
CA LYS A 44 6.32 -46.42 7.08
C LYS A 44 6.33 -47.95 6.99
N HIS A 45 5.18 -48.55 6.74
CA HIS A 45 5.05 -50.01 6.52
C HIS A 45 4.49 -50.26 5.12
N GLY A 46 5.38 -50.49 4.15
CA GLY A 46 5.03 -50.86 2.79
C GLY A 46 3.97 -49.96 2.16
N ALA A 47 3.00 -50.55 1.47
CA ALA A 47 1.85 -49.87 0.87
C ALA A 47 0.77 -49.45 1.89
N SER A 48 0.85 -49.89 3.14
CA SER A 48 -0.18 -49.66 4.18
C SER A 48 -0.14 -48.23 4.78
N GLY A 49 0.83 -47.39 4.34
CA GLY A 49 0.92 -46.01 4.76
C GLY A 49 1.78 -45.77 6.01
N TYR A 50 1.48 -44.67 6.73
CA TYR A 50 2.24 -44.27 7.89
C TYR A 50 1.52 -44.65 9.19
N PHE A 51 2.30 -45.13 10.16
CA PHE A 51 1.88 -45.44 11.50
C PHE A 51 2.63 -44.58 12.51
N PHE A 52 1.94 -44.22 13.60
CA PHE A 52 2.46 -43.33 14.61
C PHE A 52 2.65 -44.06 15.94
N HIS A 53 3.75 -43.70 16.60
CA HIS A 53 4.09 -44.15 17.93
C HIS A 53 4.27 -42.93 18.82
N ILE A 54 3.88 -43.03 20.06
CA ILE A 54 3.99 -41.98 21.07
C ILE A 54 5.00 -42.36 22.13
N LYS A 55 5.78 -41.41 22.58
CA LYS A 55 6.64 -41.52 23.76
C LYS A 55 6.31 -40.40 24.73
N ARG A 56 5.79 -40.77 25.89
CA ARG A 56 5.46 -39.81 26.95
C ARG A 56 6.72 -39.45 27.74
N ARG A 57 6.71 -38.27 28.35
CA ARG A 57 7.82 -37.82 29.21
C ARG A 57 8.03 -38.81 30.35
N GLY A 58 9.29 -39.23 30.56
CA GLY A 58 9.63 -40.25 31.58
C GLY A 58 9.40 -41.71 31.14
N SER A 59 8.75 -42.00 30.02
CA SER A 59 8.66 -43.33 29.45
C SER A 59 9.91 -43.68 28.64
N GLY A 60 10.47 -44.87 28.89
CA GLY A 60 11.59 -45.38 28.08
C GLY A 60 11.18 -45.96 26.72
N LYS A 61 9.87 -46.18 26.47
CA LYS A 61 9.38 -46.91 25.32
C LYS A 61 8.39 -46.09 24.48
N TYR A 62 8.31 -46.45 23.19
CA TYR A 62 7.30 -45.93 22.28
C TYR A 62 6.10 -46.88 22.26
N GLU A 63 4.91 -46.34 22.40
CA GLU A 63 3.64 -47.04 22.30
C GLU A 63 3.03 -46.83 20.91
N TYR A 64 2.50 -47.89 20.32
CA TYR A 64 1.84 -47.81 19.02
C TYR A 64 0.46 -47.17 19.16
N LEU A 65 0.15 -46.18 18.35
CA LEU A 65 -1.13 -45.48 18.35
C LEU A 65 -2.03 -45.81 17.13
N GLY A 66 -1.43 -46.20 16.02
CA GLY A 66 -2.18 -46.42 14.80
C GLY A 66 -1.88 -45.39 13.69
N ARG A 67 -2.90 -45.07 12.88
CA ARG A 67 -2.77 -44.16 11.71
C ARG A 67 -2.94 -42.69 12.12
N SER A 68 -2.68 -41.79 11.18
CA SER A 68 -2.73 -40.32 11.36
C SER A 68 -4.08 -39.76 11.87
N GLY A 69 -5.16 -40.51 11.67
CA GLY A 69 -6.49 -40.13 12.18
C GLY A 69 -6.71 -40.34 13.69
N HIS A 70 -5.76 -40.99 14.40
CA HIS A 70 -5.90 -41.24 15.83
C HIS A 70 -5.94 -39.91 16.62
N PRO A 71 -6.88 -39.73 17.57
CA PRO A 71 -7.09 -38.50 18.29
C PRO A 71 -5.83 -38.00 19.03
N GLU A 72 -5.05 -38.87 19.65
CA GLU A 72 -3.82 -38.49 20.33
C GLU A 72 -2.72 -38.00 19.38
N VAL A 73 -2.65 -38.58 18.17
CA VAL A 73 -1.71 -38.10 17.14
C VAL A 73 -2.02 -36.63 16.79
N LYS A 74 -3.31 -36.33 16.57
CA LYS A 74 -3.76 -34.97 16.28
C LYS A 74 -3.45 -33.99 17.42
N ARG A 75 -3.70 -34.39 18.67
CA ARG A 75 -3.44 -33.57 19.85
C ARG A 75 -1.93 -33.24 20.01
N VAL A 76 -1.07 -34.23 19.84
CA VAL A 76 0.39 -33.99 19.91
C VAL A 76 0.88 -33.13 18.74
N GLN A 77 0.32 -33.34 17.55
CA GLN A 77 0.62 -32.47 16.38
C GLN A 77 0.18 -31.02 16.65
N GLU A 78 -1.01 -30.83 17.22
CA GLU A 78 -1.55 -29.53 17.58
C GLU A 78 -0.67 -28.84 18.63
N VAL A 79 -0.23 -29.55 19.68
CA VAL A 79 0.69 -28.99 20.67
C VAL A 79 1.99 -28.51 20.03
N ARG A 80 2.59 -29.29 19.15
CA ARG A 80 3.81 -28.89 18.45
C ARG A 80 3.61 -27.67 17.54
N PHE A 81 2.48 -27.63 16.84
CA PHE A 81 2.11 -26.47 16.04
C PHE A 81 1.97 -25.22 16.94
N LEU A 82 1.23 -25.32 18.05
CA LEU A 82 1.01 -24.18 18.95
C LEU A 82 2.31 -23.70 19.60
N GLU A 83 3.21 -24.61 20.04
CA GLU A 83 4.52 -24.25 20.58
C GLU A 83 5.37 -23.45 19.55
N GLU A 84 5.42 -23.92 18.32
CA GLU A 84 6.20 -23.25 17.28
C GLU A 84 5.52 -21.95 16.81
N ALA A 85 4.19 -21.92 16.72
CA ALA A 85 3.44 -20.73 16.38
C ALA A 85 3.62 -19.62 17.44
N LEU A 86 3.53 -19.96 18.73
CA LEU A 86 3.75 -19.01 19.81
C LEU A 86 5.19 -18.46 19.79
N ARG A 87 6.19 -19.32 19.59
CA ARG A 87 7.58 -18.88 19.46
C ARG A 87 7.75 -17.87 18.30
N ARG A 88 7.09 -18.12 17.16
CA ARG A 88 7.15 -17.22 16.00
C ARG A 88 6.40 -15.91 16.27
N ILE A 89 5.27 -15.97 16.95
CA ILE A 89 4.49 -14.78 17.34
C ILE A 89 5.32 -13.91 18.28
N ASP A 90 5.95 -14.49 19.31
CA ASP A 90 6.81 -13.76 20.23
C ASP A 90 7.95 -13.03 19.51
N MET A 91 8.65 -13.72 18.61
CA MET A 91 9.70 -13.11 17.79
C MET A 91 9.19 -11.95 16.93
N ASN A 92 7.99 -12.09 16.34
CA ASN A 92 7.42 -11.05 15.52
C ASN A 92 7.01 -9.83 16.36
N ILE A 93 6.45 -10.04 17.55
CA ILE A 93 6.12 -8.97 18.50
C ILE A 93 7.38 -8.20 18.89
N GLU A 94 8.45 -8.89 19.34
CA GLU A 94 9.74 -8.28 19.70
C GLU A 94 10.32 -7.44 18.56
N LEU A 95 10.29 -7.95 17.33
CA LEU A 95 10.78 -7.21 16.14
C LEU A 95 9.94 -5.97 15.85
N MET A 96 8.61 -6.05 15.95
CA MET A 96 7.72 -4.92 15.71
C MET A 96 7.84 -3.86 16.78
N GLU A 97 7.98 -4.26 18.05
CA GLU A 97 8.24 -3.34 19.16
C GLU A 97 9.59 -2.63 19.01
N ALA A 98 10.63 -3.35 18.58
CA ALA A 98 11.92 -2.75 18.28
C ALA A 98 11.84 -1.72 17.15
N ILE A 99 11.07 -2.03 16.08
CA ILE A 99 10.82 -1.05 15.00
C ILE A 99 10.11 0.20 15.54
N LEU A 100 9.09 0.04 16.39
CA LEU A 100 8.37 1.20 16.95
C LEU A 100 9.26 2.08 17.83
N ASN A 101 10.19 1.47 18.55
CA ASN A 101 11.07 2.17 19.49
C ASN A 101 12.32 2.78 18.80
N ASP A 102 12.91 2.06 17.86
CA ASP A 102 14.26 2.34 17.35
C ASP A 102 14.26 2.89 15.92
N PHE A 103 13.13 2.75 15.18
CA PHE A 103 13.06 3.24 13.80
C PHE A 103 13.00 4.76 13.76
N LEU A 104 14.07 5.37 13.25
CA LEU A 104 14.13 6.79 12.91
C LEU A 104 14.05 6.94 11.39
N PRO A 105 13.07 7.70 10.86
CA PRO A 105 13.04 8.03 9.44
C PRO A 105 14.36 8.69 9.02
N PHE A 106 14.88 8.30 7.87
CA PHE A 106 16.09 8.92 7.34
C PHE A 106 15.86 10.40 7.08
N ASP A 107 16.63 11.25 7.78
CA ASP A 107 16.71 12.68 7.57
C ASP A 107 18.18 13.07 7.38
N PRO A 108 18.55 13.61 6.21
CA PRO A 108 19.92 14.07 5.95
C PRO A 108 20.41 15.10 6.98
N SER A 109 19.52 15.96 7.48
CA SER A 109 19.85 16.99 8.47
C SER A 109 20.31 16.34 9.78
N HIS A 110 19.60 15.30 10.25
CA HIS A 110 19.96 14.52 11.43
C HIS A 110 21.33 13.85 11.29
N VAL A 111 21.64 13.32 10.10
CA VAL A 111 22.96 12.74 9.84
C VAL A 111 24.03 13.82 9.96
N CYS A 112 23.80 14.97 9.35
CA CYS A 112 24.74 16.09 9.38
C CYS A 112 24.95 16.64 10.80
N GLU A 113 23.89 16.78 11.60
CA GLU A 113 23.96 17.25 12.99
C GLU A 113 24.80 16.32 13.90
N ASN A 114 24.78 15.02 13.64
CA ASN A 114 25.53 14.02 14.38
C ASN A 114 27.00 13.87 13.92
N LEU A 115 27.39 14.55 12.83
CA LEU A 115 28.78 14.57 12.42
C LEU A 115 29.61 15.56 13.28
N PRO A 116 30.91 15.30 13.46
CA PRO A 116 31.84 16.31 14.00
C PRO A 116 31.71 17.60 13.19
N GLU A 117 31.87 18.75 13.86
CA GLU A 117 31.63 20.08 13.28
C GLU A 117 32.41 20.30 11.97
N THR A 118 33.62 19.78 11.88
CA THR A 118 34.49 19.86 10.68
C THR A 118 33.92 19.13 9.46
N TYR A 119 32.95 18.24 9.63
CA TYR A 119 32.32 17.47 8.54
C TYR A 119 30.87 17.86 8.28
N ARG A 120 30.34 18.85 9.03
CA ARG A 120 29.00 19.36 8.81
C ARG A 120 28.94 20.16 7.52
N CYS A 121 27.97 19.85 6.68
CA CYS A 121 27.71 20.53 5.43
C CYS A 121 26.21 20.77 5.25
N GLU A 122 25.86 21.72 4.38
CA GLU A 122 24.49 21.88 3.93
C GLU A 122 24.11 20.66 3.08
N VAL A 123 23.08 19.95 3.47
CA VAL A 123 22.51 18.83 2.72
C VAL A 123 21.11 19.18 2.25
N PRO A 124 20.81 18.97 0.96
CA PRO A 124 19.47 19.24 0.45
C PRO A 124 18.46 18.30 1.13
N PRO A 125 17.29 18.79 1.52
CA PRO A 125 16.24 17.95 2.07
C PRO A 125 15.78 16.91 1.04
N VAL A 126 15.27 15.77 1.49
CA VAL A 126 14.77 14.67 0.63
C VAL A 126 13.69 15.16 -0.34
N SER A 127 12.91 16.17 0.05
CA SER A 127 11.91 16.81 -0.82
C SER A 127 12.51 17.43 -2.09
N GLU A 128 13.75 17.92 -2.06
CA GLU A 128 14.43 18.45 -3.25
C GLU A 128 14.77 17.34 -4.25
N LEU A 129 15.03 16.12 -3.78
CA LEU A 129 15.24 14.98 -4.66
C LEU A 129 14.01 14.73 -5.54
N TYR A 130 12.81 14.69 -4.93
CA TYR A 130 11.57 14.53 -5.68
C TYR A 130 11.33 15.69 -6.63
N ALA A 131 11.56 16.94 -6.21
CA ALA A 131 11.39 18.11 -7.07
C ALA A 131 12.31 18.05 -8.31
N ARG A 132 13.56 17.62 -8.13
CA ARG A 132 14.54 17.46 -9.23
C ARG A 132 14.14 16.34 -10.19
N GLU A 133 13.80 15.16 -9.66
CA GLU A 133 13.38 14.03 -10.49
C GLU A 133 12.03 14.29 -11.15
N GLY A 134 11.11 14.94 -10.44
CA GLY A 134 9.82 15.40 -10.97
C GLY A 134 9.96 16.39 -12.12
N ALA A 135 10.90 17.33 -12.04
CA ALA A 135 11.18 18.27 -13.13
C ALA A 135 11.70 17.56 -14.41
N LYS A 136 12.59 16.57 -14.24
CA LYS A 136 13.09 15.75 -15.36
C LYS A 136 11.96 14.94 -15.97
N TRP A 137 11.20 14.23 -15.16
CA TRP A 137 10.05 13.44 -15.59
C TRP A 137 9.04 14.30 -16.34
N LYS A 138 8.65 15.44 -15.78
CA LYS A 138 7.71 16.38 -16.41
C LYS A 138 8.20 16.85 -17.77
N ALA A 139 9.48 17.20 -17.91
CA ALA A 139 10.07 17.61 -19.17
C ALA A 139 10.02 16.49 -20.22
N ASP A 140 10.29 15.25 -19.83
CA ASP A 140 10.21 14.08 -20.72
C ASP A 140 8.77 13.80 -21.14
N ARG A 141 7.81 13.86 -20.22
CA ARG A 141 6.38 13.63 -20.51
C ARG A 141 5.80 14.73 -21.40
N LEU A 142 6.16 15.97 -21.20
CA LEU A 142 5.76 17.07 -22.08
C LEU A 142 6.35 16.93 -23.51
N ARG A 143 7.58 16.42 -23.65
CA ARG A 143 8.15 16.08 -24.96
C ARG A 143 7.38 14.92 -25.63
N TYR A 144 6.99 13.92 -24.86
CA TYR A 144 6.17 12.82 -25.34
C TYR A 144 4.78 13.29 -25.77
N GLN A 145 4.10 14.09 -24.95
CA GLN A 145 2.76 14.65 -25.22
C GLN A 145 2.70 15.41 -26.54
N LYS A 146 3.73 16.17 -26.89
CA LYS A 146 3.82 16.91 -28.17
C LYS A 146 3.77 16.04 -29.43
N ARG A 147 3.88 14.73 -29.33
CA ARG A 147 3.78 13.79 -30.45
C ARG A 147 2.33 13.44 -30.79
N PHE A 148 1.40 13.84 -29.95
CA PHE A 148 -0.03 13.56 -30.08
C PHE A 148 -0.81 14.85 -30.32
N PRO A 149 -1.98 14.76 -30.98
CA PRO A 149 -2.87 15.91 -31.09
C PRO A 149 -3.35 16.33 -29.71
N GLU A 150 -3.56 17.62 -29.54
CA GLU A 150 -4.14 18.15 -28.31
C GLU A 150 -5.60 17.69 -28.18
N ASN A 151 -5.99 17.24 -27.00
CA ASN A 151 -7.31 16.69 -26.73
C ASN A 151 -8.33 17.84 -26.56
N TYR A 152 -9.24 18.03 -27.54
CA TYR A 152 -10.30 19.04 -27.56
C TYR A 152 -9.82 20.44 -27.14
N PRO A 153 -8.88 21.06 -27.89
CA PRO A 153 -8.29 22.36 -27.50
C PRO A 153 -9.31 23.48 -27.41
N GLU A 154 -10.41 23.39 -28.20
CA GLU A 154 -11.51 24.35 -28.22
C GLU A 154 -12.29 24.41 -26.90
N ASN A 155 -12.24 23.36 -26.09
CA ASN A 155 -12.92 23.26 -24.79
C ASN A 155 -12.08 23.84 -23.63
N LYS A 156 -10.81 24.13 -23.85
CA LYS A 156 -9.87 24.59 -22.80
C LYS A 156 -9.97 26.10 -22.61
N ARG A 157 -10.79 26.52 -21.63
CA ARG A 157 -11.16 27.93 -21.40
C ARG A 157 -10.47 28.58 -20.20
N HIS A 158 -9.89 27.77 -19.30
CA HIS A 158 -9.26 28.26 -18.08
C HIS A 158 -7.73 28.13 -18.18
N THR A 159 -7.00 29.03 -17.54
CA THR A 159 -5.54 29.06 -17.60
C THR A 159 -4.94 28.96 -16.19
N THR A 160 -4.08 27.98 -15.99
CA THR A 160 -3.36 27.77 -14.72
C THR A 160 -2.25 28.80 -14.51
N THR A 161 -1.69 28.88 -13.30
CA THR A 161 -0.53 29.71 -12.98
C THR A 161 0.70 29.34 -13.82
N ASP A 162 0.82 28.10 -14.30
CA ASP A 162 1.86 27.63 -15.22
C ASP A 162 1.50 27.85 -16.71
N ARG A 163 0.45 28.61 -16.98
CA ARG A 163 -0.06 28.93 -18.34
C ARG A 163 -0.54 27.69 -19.11
N ILE A 164 -0.91 26.62 -18.43
CA ILE A 164 -1.55 25.46 -19.03
C ILE A 164 -3.05 25.74 -19.15
N LYS A 165 -3.62 25.45 -20.33
CA LYS A 165 -5.05 25.57 -20.55
C LYS A 165 -5.77 24.28 -20.14
N VAL A 166 -6.82 24.42 -19.33
CA VAL A 166 -7.66 23.32 -18.83
C VAL A 166 -9.13 23.58 -19.18
N LYS A 167 -9.95 22.55 -19.14
CA LYS A 167 -11.36 22.60 -19.63
C LYS A 167 -12.29 23.25 -18.61
N THR A 168 -12.12 22.96 -17.33
CA THR A 168 -13.06 23.35 -16.26
C THR A 168 -12.36 24.07 -15.11
N ILE A 169 -13.14 24.81 -14.31
CA ILE A 169 -12.67 25.43 -13.06
C ILE A 169 -12.22 24.35 -12.06
N SER A 170 -12.89 23.22 -12.07
CA SER A 170 -12.56 22.09 -11.20
C SER A 170 -11.18 21.51 -11.52
N GLU A 171 -10.86 21.33 -12.80
CA GLU A 171 -9.51 20.93 -13.24
C GLU A 171 -8.47 22.00 -12.93
N LEU A 172 -8.82 23.28 -13.03
CA LEU A 172 -7.95 24.38 -12.60
C LEU A 172 -7.63 24.26 -11.11
N THR A 173 -8.64 24.06 -10.28
CA THR A 173 -8.49 23.90 -8.83
C THR A 173 -7.61 22.69 -8.50
N LEU A 174 -7.85 21.54 -9.12
CA LEU A 174 -7.03 20.34 -8.97
C LEU A 174 -5.58 20.60 -9.34
N TYR A 175 -5.34 21.25 -10.50
CA TYR A 175 -4.01 21.58 -10.95
C TYR A 175 -3.25 22.41 -9.91
N GLU A 176 -3.85 23.50 -9.42
CA GLU A 176 -3.22 24.40 -8.47
C GLU A 176 -2.98 23.75 -7.10
N MET A 177 -3.91 22.91 -6.64
CA MET A 177 -3.74 22.18 -5.38
C MET A 177 -2.63 21.10 -5.47
N PHE A 178 -2.54 20.36 -6.56
CA PHE A 178 -1.44 19.41 -6.79
C PHE A 178 -0.09 20.14 -6.88
N LYS A 179 -0.06 21.29 -7.57
CA LYS A 179 1.14 22.14 -7.65
C LYS A 179 1.55 22.66 -6.26
N ALA A 180 0.61 23.21 -5.49
CA ALA A 180 0.87 23.68 -4.12
C ALA A 180 1.35 22.57 -3.19
N ALA A 181 0.87 21.34 -3.43
CA ALA A 181 1.34 20.14 -2.73
C ALA A 181 2.74 19.68 -3.20
N GLY A 182 3.35 20.32 -4.18
CA GLY A 182 4.65 19.98 -4.73
C GLY A 182 4.66 18.70 -5.59
N LEU A 183 3.49 18.27 -6.11
CA LEU A 183 3.39 17.09 -6.96
C LEU A 183 3.80 17.42 -8.41
N ALA A 184 4.68 16.61 -8.97
CA ALA A 184 5.05 16.68 -10.38
C ALA A 184 3.93 16.07 -11.23
N GLN A 185 3.24 16.91 -12.01
CA GLN A 185 2.05 16.53 -12.74
C GLN A 185 2.09 16.98 -14.21
N VAL A 186 1.39 16.25 -15.07
CA VAL A 186 1.09 16.61 -16.46
C VAL A 186 -0.42 16.45 -16.70
N TYR A 187 -1.03 17.49 -17.23
CA TYR A 187 -2.43 17.52 -17.60
C TYR A 187 -2.65 16.86 -18.97
N GLU A 188 -3.66 16.00 -19.08
CA GLU A 188 -4.04 15.25 -20.30
C GLU A 188 -2.85 14.57 -21.01
N LEU A 189 -1.98 13.90 -20.25
CA LEU A 189 -0.90 13.10 -20.84
C LEU A 189 -1.48 11.90 -21.58
N PRO A 190 -1.25 11.73 -22.91
CA PRO A 190 -1.75 10.58 -23.64
C PRO A 190 -1.12 9.28 -23.15
N LEU A 191 -1.96 8.33 -22.74
CA LEU A 191 -1.54 7.00 -22.30
C LEU A 191 -1.81 5.98 -23.41
N ALA A 192 -0.75 5.33 -23.86
CA ALA A 192 -0.86 4.18 -24.77
C ALA A 192 -1.43 2.98 -24.02
N MET A 193 -2.51 2.42 -24.54
CA MET A 193 -3.20 1.28 -23.93
C MET A 193 -2.75 -0.04 -24.54
N LYS A 194 -2.66 -1.09 -23.73
CA LYS A 194 -2.29 -2.44 -24.17
C LYS A 194 -3.34 -3.10 -25.07
N ASP A 195 -4.57 -2.61 -25.03
CA ASP A 195 -5.69 -3.07 -25.84
C ASP A 195 -5.64 -2.58 -27.31
N TYR A 196 -4.56 -1.89 -27.69
CA TYR A 196 -4.40 -1.27 -29.02
C TYR A 196 -5.50 -0.28 -29.40
N GLY A 197 -6.34 0.12 -28.46
CA GLY A 197 -7.32 1.17 -28.63
C GLY A 197 -6.69 2.56 -28.72
N PRO A 198 -7.48 3.62 -29.02
CA PRO A 198 -6.98 4.98 -29.01
C PRO A 198 -6.40 5.32 -27.61
N PRO A 199 -5.40 6.22 -27.54
CA PRO A 199 -4.84 6.62 -26.25
C PRO A 199 -5.94 7.23 -25.36
N LEU A 200 -5.83 6.98 -24.05
CA LEU A 200 -6.63 7.70 -23.05
C LEU A 200 -5.88 8.97 -22.64
N TYR A 201 -6.64 10.01 -22.33
CA TYR A 201 -6.12 11.29 -21.85
C TYR A 201 -6.67 11.51 -20.44
N PRO A 202 -6.02 10.98 -19.40
CA PRO A 202 -6.44 11.24 -18.03
C PRO A 202 -6.31 12.72 -17.71
N ASP A 203 -7.18 13.23 -16.84
CA ASP A 203 -7.12 14.63 -16.46
C ASP A 203 -5.73 14.98 -15.88
N PHE A 204 -5.20 14.12 -15.03
CA PHE A 204 -3.84 14.29 -14.48
C PHE A 204 -3.08 12.98 -14.44
N THR A 205 -1.81 13.05 -14.87
CA THR A 205 -0.80 12.03 -14.59
C THR A 205 0.23 12.65 -13.66
N ILE A 206 0.51 11.98 -12.55
CA ILE A 206 1.39 12.45 -11.47
C ILE A 206 2.52 11.44 -11.31
N LEU A 207 3.76 11.91 -11.18
CA LEU A 207 4.88 11.06 -10.76
C LEU A 207 4.68 10.65 -9.29
N SER A 208 4.74 9.37 -9.01
CA SER A 208 4.65 8.88 -7.63
C SER A 208 5.79 9.46 -6.77
N PRO A 209 5.48 10.16 -5.67
CA PRO A 209 6.51 10.64 -4.75
C PRO A 209 7.15 9.53 -3.91
N ILE A 210 6.57 8.33 -3.92
CA ILE A 210 7.05 7.20 -3.12
C ILE A 210 8.27 6.54 -3.77
N ASP A 211 8.18 6.23 -5.06
CA ASP A 211 9.23 5.52 -5.80
C ASP A 211 9.93 6.40 -6.87
N MET A 212 9.41 7.60 -7.13
CA MET A 212 9.90 8.55 -8.15
C MET A 212 10.01 7.92 -9.56
N LYS A 213 9.17 6.94 -9.83
CA LYS A 213 9.22 6.14 -11.06
C LYS A 213 7.84 5.83 -11.63
N SER A 214 6.93 5.35 -10.78
CA SER A 214 5.58 4.98 -11.17
C SER A 214 4.72 6.21 -11.45
N GLU A 215 3.72 6.05 -12.31
CA GLU A 215 2.74 7.08 -12.64
C GLU A 215 1.40 6.78 -11.98
N ILE A 216 0.82 7.81 -11.43
CA ILE A 216 -0.49 7.80 -10.77
C ILE A 216 -1.44 8.61 -11.64
N ILE A 217 -2.61 8.07 -11.89
CA ILE A 217 -3.69 8.72 -12.64
C ILE A 217 -4.69 9.32 -11.67
N VAL A 218 -5.10 10.56 -11.92
CA VAL A 218 -6.23 11.19 -11.24
C VAL A 218 -7.23 11.66 -12.29
N GLU A 219 -8.49 11.25 -12.13
CA GLU A 219 -9.62 11.60 -12.97
C GLU A 219 -10.63 12.41 -12.18
N PHE A 220 -11.18 13.45 -12.81
CA PHE A 220 -12.28 14.24 -12.28
C PHE A 220 -13.61 13.77 -12.86
N ALA A 221 -14.51 13.31 -12.04
CA ALA A 221 -15.85 12.87 -12.40
C ALA A 221 -16.89 13.94 -12.02
N GLY A 222 -17.07 14.94 -12.88
CA GLY A 222 -17.87 16.14 -12.59
C GLY A 222 -19.34 16.09 -12.98
N ARG A 223 -19.83 15.04 -13.65
CA ARG A 223 -21.19 14.99 -14.23
C ARG A 223 -21.88 13.63 -14.03
N LEU A 224 -21.81 13.11 -12.83
CA LEU A 224 -22.41 11.81 -12.50
C LEU A 224 -23.95 11.81 -12.49
N ASP A 225 -24.57 12.95 -12.63
CA ASP A 225 -26.01 13.14 -12.88
C ASP A 225 -26.44 12.80 -14.31
N SER A 226 -25.51 12.75 -15.26
CA SER A 226 -25.76 12.43 -16.67
C SER A 226 -25.51 10.94 -16.96
N TRP A 227 -26.57 10.23 -17.41
CA TRP A 227 -26.46 8.81 -17.75
C TRP A 227 -25.41 8.53 -18.84
N SER A 228 -25.42 9.35 -19.93
CA SER A 228 -24.43 9.18 -21.01
C SER A 228 -22.99 9.36 -20.49
N TYR A 229 -22.76 10.36 -19.64
CA TYR A 229 -21.46 10.59 -19.02
C TYR A 229 -21.04 9.43 -18.13
N CYS A 230 -21.95 8.90 -17.30
CA CYS A 230 -21.66 7.75 -16.44
C CYS A 230 -21.27 6.52 -17.25
N LYS A 231 -21.92 6.28 -18.39
CA LYS A 231 -21.58 5.18 -19.28
C LYS A 231 -20.15 5.35 -19.84
N ASP A 232 -19.85 6.51 -20.42
CA ASP A 232 -18.53 6.81 -21.00
C ASP A 232 -17.43 6.78 -19.94
N PHE A 233 -17.71 7.28 -18.74
CA PHE A 233 -16.81 7.23 -17.60
C PHE A 233 -16.56 5.78 -17.16
N GLY A 234 -17.60 4.95 -17.06
CA GLY A 234 -17.47 3.53 -16.73
C GLY A 234 -16.63 2.75 -17.75
N GLU A 235 -16.81 3.02 -19.04
CA GLU A 235 -15.99 2.43 -20.10
C GLU A 235 -14.52 2.85 -19.97
N ARG A 236 -14.25 4.12 -19.68
CA ARG A 236 -12.91 4.65 -19.45
C ARG A 236 -12.24 4.03 -18.23
N VAL A 237 -12.97 3.93 -17.10
CA VAL A 237 -12.49 3.27 -15.88
C VAL A 237 -12.16 1.80 -16.16
N SER A 238 -13.04 1.09 -16.87
CA SER A 238 -12.79 -0.30 -17.27
C SER A 238 -11.52 -0.45 -18.10
N ARG A 239 -11.25 0.48 -19.02
CA ARG A 239 -10.01 0.47 -19.80
C ARG A 239 -8.78 0.71 -18.93
N TYR A 240 -8.83 1.63 -17.95
CA TYR A 240 -7.73 1.80 -16.99
C TYR A 240 -7.44 0.51 -16.22
N ILE A 241 -8.47 -0.13 -15.67
CA ILE A 241 -8.33 -1.37 -14.89
C ILE A 241 -7.73 -2.49 -15.75
N ASN A 242 -8.23 -2.67 -16.97
CA ASN A 242 -7.71 -3.69 -17.90
C ASN A 242 -6.24 -3.43 -18.32
N ASN A 243 -5.77 -2.20 -18.18
CA ASN A 243 -4.38 -1.82 -18.45
C ASN A 243 -3.48 -1.82 -17.21
N GLY A 244 -3.99 -2.24 -16.04
CA GLY A 244 -3.22 -2.44 -14.82
C GLY A 244 -3.24 -1.26 -13.85
N TYR A 245 -4.13 -0.28 -14.07
CA TYR A 245 -4.39 0.76 -13.09
C TYR A 245 -5.38 0.26 -12.04
N ILE A 246 -5.03 0.43 -10.77
CA ILE A 246 -5.79 -0.11 -9.64
C ILE A 246 -6.38 1.07 -8.85
N PRO A 247 -7.73 1.18 -8.73
CA PRO A 247 -8.36 2.21 -7.90
C PRO A 247 -7.82 2.19 -6.45
N GLY A 248 -7.47 3.36 -5.93
CA GLY A 248 -6.89 3.52 -4.60
C GLY A 248 -5.42 3.19 -4.48
N VAL A 249 -4.73 2.80 -5.58
CA VAL A 249 -3.30 2.53 -5.62
C VAL A 249 -2.58 3.48 -6.59
N ASN A 250 -2.91 3.38 -7.87
CA ASN A 250 -2.34 4.23 -8.93
C ASN A 250 -3.42 4.83 -9.86
N LEU A 251 -4.68 4.76 -9.45
CA LEU A 251 -5.83 5.38 -10.10
C LEU A 251 -6.73 5.98 -9.01
N PHE A 252 -6.88 7.29 -9.02
CA PHE A 252 -7.71 8.03 -8.07
C PHE A 252 -8.79 8.81 -8.80
N PHE A 253 -9.90 9.02 -8.11
CA PHE A 253 -11.05 9.77 -8.60
C PHE A 253 -11.36 10.92 -7.65
N VAL A 254 -11.66 12.09 -8.23
CA VAL A 254 -12.23 13.22 -7.53
C VAL A 254 -13.62 13.47 -8.11
N PHE A 255 -14.62 13.54 -7.26
CA PHE A 255 -16.00 13.65 -7.68
C PHE A 255 -16.50 15.08 -7.50
N GLY A 256 -17.16 15.62 -8.53
CA GLY A 256 -17.90 16.86 -8.41
C GLY A 256 -19.32 16.61 -7.90
N ASP A 257 -19.91 17.67 -7.35
CA ASP A 257 -21.34 17.69 -7.07
C ASP A 257 -22.16 17.79 -8.39
N LYS A 258 -23.51 17.88 -8.28
CA LYS A 258 -24.40 18.02 -9.43
C LYS A 258 -24.12 19.27 -10.30
N ASP A 259 -23.50 20.28 -9.75
CA ASP A 259 -23.14 21.53 -10.43
C ASP A 259 -21.66 21.50 -10.91
N GLY A 260 -20.95 20.39 -10.70
CA GLY A 260 -19.55 20.19 -11.08
C GLY A 260 -18.54 20.85 -10.13
N ASN A 261 -18.98 21.32 -8.95
CA ASN A 261 -18.04 21.86 -7.96
C ASN A 261 -17.33 20.75 -7.21
N ILE A 262 -16.12 21.04 -6.75
CA ILE A 262 -15.28 20.11 -5.99
C ILE A 262 -15.19 20.56 -4.52
N ASP A 263 -15.28 19.60 -3.62
CA ASP A 263 -14.88 19.78 -2.24
C ASP A 263 -13.35 19.68 -2.11
N SER A 264 -12.72 20.75 -1.65
CA SER A 264 -11.25 20.81 -1.43
C SER A 264 -10.75 19.73 -0.48
N THR A 265 -11.57 19.33 0.51
CA THR A 265 -11.26 18.25 1.46
C THR A 265 -11.06 16.91 0.73
N GLN A 266 -11.83 16.67 -0.34
CA GLN A 266 -11.66 15.47 -1.17
C GLN A 266 -10.32 15.48 -1.91
N ILE A 267 -9.91 16.65 -2.42
CA ILE A 267 -8.62 16.81 -3.10
C ILE A 267 -7.47 16.60 -2.11
N GLU A 268 -7.57 17.18 -0.91
CA GLU A 268 -6.56 17.00 0.16
C GLU A 268 -6.39 15.53 0.54
N ARG A 269 -7.48 14.77 0.62
CA ARG A 269 -7.42 13.31 0.86
C ARG A 269 -6.70 12.58 -0.27
N VAL A 270 -7.01 12.89 -1.53
CA VAL A 270 -6.32 12.29 -2.68
C VAL A 270 -4.83 12.64 -2.68
N ILE A 271 -4.48 13.89 -2.37
CA ILE A 271 -3.08 14.31 -2.23
C ILE A 271 -2.38 13.52 -1.10
N ALA A 272 -3.04 13.34 0.04
CA ALA A 272 -2.52 12.55 1.16
C ALA A 272 -2.28 11.08 0.75
N GLU A 273 -3.24 10.46 0.06
CA GLU A 273 -3.08 9.09 -0.46
C GLU A 273 -1.91 8.99 -1.45
N ILE A 274 -1.80 9.91 -2.40
CA ILE A 274 -0.71 9.94 -3.39
C ILE A 274 0.66 10.06 -2.70
N LYS A 275 0.74 10.83 -1.61
CA LYS A 275 1.96 11.01 -0.83
C LYS A 275 2.23 9.86 0.15
N GLY A 276 1.38 8.84 0.22
CA GLY A 276 1.44 7.79 1.23
C GLY A 276 1.11 8.31 2.64
N LEU A 277 0.41 9.43 2.74
CA LEU A 277 0.04 10.10 3.98
C LEU A 277 -1.39 9.71 4.38
N ARG A 278 -1.71 8.42 4.48
CA ARG A 278 -3.02 7.98 4.97
C ARG A 278 -3.26 8.54 6.36
N ASN A 279 -4.02 9.60 6.43
CA ASN A 279 -4.63 10.00 7.70
C ASN A 279 -5.57 8.85 8.08
N GLY A 280 -5.28 8.18 9.19
CA GLY A 280 -6.17 7.18 9.72
C GLY A 280 -7.59 7.75 9.71
N LEU A 281 -8.46 7.14 8.94
CA LEU A 281 -9.89 7.38 9.02
C LEU A 281 -10.29 6.96 10.43
N VAL A 282 -10.28 7.91 11.34
CA VAL A 282 -11.08 7.81 12.56
C VAL A 282 -12.51 7.84 12.05
N ALA A 283 -13.10 6.64 11.95
CA ALA A 283 -14.54 6.52 11.84
C ALA A 283 -15.11 7.15 13.12
N SER A 284 -15.71 8.33 12.96
CA SER A 284 -16.55 8.95 13.98
C SER A 284 -17.90 8.22 14.02
#